data_573c4ad865f95b44f4f42d97c1145304
#
_entry.id   573c4ad865f95b44f4f42d97c1145304
#
_cell.length_a   1.000
_cell.length_b   1.000
_cell.length_c   1.000
_cell.angle_alpha   90.00
_cell.angle_beta   90.00
_cell.angle_gamma   90.00
#
_symmetry.space_group_name_H-M   'P 1'
#
loop_
_entity.id
_entity.type
_entity.pdbx_description
1 polymer ?
#
loop_
_entity_poly.entity_id
_entity_poly.type
_entity_poly.pdbx_seq_one_letter_code
_entity_poly.pdbx_strand_id
1 'polypeptide(L)'
;MSSQKDFDLAIIGGGLAGLIHLHYARKAGLNALVLEGRSGVGGLWRELPAWQDIQICLADWTAGDLPLAGPGQAQILANIQSWVDRFALSDGIRLDSPVSKAKHNGDCWELDIPNGTVRARHLVAAIGGHSKPFIPDVKRPDTQPSSRVRELHSSALRDPAELKGLDVLVVGGGASAFDLLDQSLAHGARHVRWVYRHLRWFTPTTKPKVVAGSFRPYGKMQAHDIPVAQQNALIDADLRARYARFGLDAILPEHSIDMRRDQLIPGRARMLAHFAEIERHQGTVEAIDADSVTLSSGARLTPDVVLWGTGYGTDLRFFDEPKLAAISTLHELASRCGCIFRSLDATDLYFPGVGLDGVGATSWFYAIGARTIMSHIRGTAKLDMEPVHRKLNHLDMIRHLAPRDPGSFTPETGWEFYRDMTLGQADDQPYPLP
;
A
#
# COMPACT_ATOMS: atom_id res chain seq x y z
N MET A 1 -8.59 -13.88 40.14
CA MET A 1 -7.98 -12.93 39.20
C MET A 1 -7.09 -13.74 38.27
N SER A 2 -7.47 -13.96 37.01
CA SER A 2 -6.61 -14.60 36.01
C SER A 2 -5.40 -13.70 35.79
N SER A 3 -4.18 -14.20 35.99
CA SER A 3 -2.97 -13.47 35.69
C SER A 3 -2.98 -13.14 34.21
N GLN A 4 -3.19 -11.86 33.91
CA GLN A 4 -3.17 -11.35 32.53
C GLN A 4 -1.78 -11.65 31.97
N LYS A 5 -1.71 -12.49 30.96
CA LYS A 5 -0.44 -12.91 30.37
C LYS A 5 0.11 -11.75 29.55
N ASP A 6 1.23 -11.18 30.00
CA ASP A 6 1.92 -10.14 29.24
C ASP A 6 2.61 -10.74 28.01
N PHE A 7 2.58 -10.01 26.90
CA PHE A 7 3.23 -10.37 25.65
C PHE A 7 4.53 -9.57 25.49
N ASP A 8 5.48 -10.14 24.77
CA ASP A 8 6.66 -9.38 24.34
C ASP A 8 6.26 -8.39 23.24
N LEU A 9 5.32 -8.79 22.38
CA LEU A 9 4.86 -8.03 21.22
C LEU A 9 3.37 -8.17 21.02
N ALA A 10 2.65 -7.06 20.93
CA ALA A 10 1.32 -7.02 20.35
C ALA A 10 1.37 -6.45 18.92
N ILE A 11 0.52 -6.97 18.06
CA ILE A 11 0.41 -6.56 16.65
C ILE A 11 -1.05 -6.21 16.37
N ILE A 12 -1.34 -4.98 16.00
CA ILE A 12 -2.68 -4.54 15.61
C ILE A 12 -2.85 -4.74 14.11
N GLY A 13 -3.78 -5.60 13.71
CA GLY A 13 -4.14 -5.89 12.33
C GLY A 13 -3.61 -7.22 11.81
N GLY A 14 -4.52 -8.06 11.32
CA GLY A 14 -4.28 -9.38 10.72
C GLY A 14 -4.16 -9.35 9.20
N GLY A 15 -3.70 -8.23 8.64
CA GLY A 15 -3.31 -8.14 7.24
C GLY A 15 -1.93 -8.74 6.98
N LEU A 16 -1.47 -8.68 5.73
CA LEU A 16 -0.19 -9.25 5.32
C LEU A 16 0.99 -8.78 6.20
N ALA A 17 1.06 -7.49 6.50
CA ALA A 17 2.11 -6.95 7.37
C ALA A 17 2.08 -7.58 8.77
N GLY A 18 0.91 -7.63 9.41
CA GLY A 18 0.80 -8.18 10.76
C GLY A 18 1.14 -9.66 10.84
N LEU A 19 0.71 -10.45 9.86
CA LEU A 19 1.01 -11.89 9.80
C LEU A 19 2.51 -12.15 9.61
N ILE A 20 3.16 -11.37 8.76
CA ILE A 20 4.62 -11.45 8.57
C ILE A 20 5.35 -11.10 9.87
N HIS A 21 4.92 -10.06 10.58
CA HIS A 21 5.50 -9.71 11.87
C HIS A 21 5.30 -10.81 12.93
N LEU A 22 4.13 -11.43 12.98
CA LEU A 22 3.87 -12.57 13.87
C LEU A 22 4.80 -13.75 13.56
N HIS A 23 4.97 -14.08 12.27
CA HIS A 23 5.87 -15.15 11.85
C HIS A 23 7.30 -14.92 12.33
N TYR A 24 7.84 -13.71 12.09
CA TYR A 24 9.20 -13.39 12.51
C TYR A 24 9.36 -13.21 14.01
N ALA A 25 8.34 -12.75 14.72
CA ALA A 25 8.34 -12.71 16.17
C ALA A 25 8.49 -14.12 16.76
N ARG A 26 7.74 -15.11 16.22
CA ARG A 26 7.87 -16.51 16.63
C ARG A 26 9.24 -17.08 16.30
N LYS A 27 9.76 -16.83 15.10
CA LYS A 27 11.14 -17.24 14.73
C LYS A 27 12.18 -16.63 15.67
N ALA A 28 11.93 -15.44 16.19
CA ALA A 28 12.79 -14.78 17.17
C ALA A 28 12.57 -15.27 18.62
N GLY A 29 11.65 -16.20 18.87
CA GLY A 29 11.32 -16.73 20.18
C GLY A 29 10.51 -15.76 21.05
N LEU A 30 9.86 -14.76 20.46
CA LEU A 30 9.02 -13.80 21.19
C LEU A 30 7.60 -14.34 21.38
N ASN A 31 7.02 -14.10 22.57
CA ASN A 31 5.61 -14.30 22.84
C ASN A 31 4.82 -13.15 22.19
N ALA A 32 4.20 -13.41 21.03
CA ALA A 32 3.53 -12.39 20.22
C ALA A 32 2.06 -12.72 19.95
N LEU A 33 1.23 -11.67 19.87
CA LEU A 33 -0.20 -11.77 19.61
C LEU A 33 -0.63 -10.76 18.54
N VAL A 34 -1.36 -11.23 17.53
CA VAL A 34 -2.09 -10.36 16.58
C VAL A 34 -3.51 -10.12 17.10
N LEU A 35 -3.92 -8.86 17.11
CA LEU A 35 -5.29 -8.42 17.38
C LEU A 35 -5.91 -7.96 16.04
N GLU A 36 -6.81 -8.75 15.50
CA GLU A 36 -7.54 -8.44 14.27
C GLU A 36 -8.98 -8.05 14.62
N GLY A 37 -9.42 -6.90 14.13
CA GLY A 37 -10.74 -6.38 14.41
C GLY A 37 -11.88 -7.11 13.70
N ARG A 38 -11.57 -7.87 12.66
CA ARG A 38 -12.54 -8.62 11.84
C ARG A 38 -12.56 -10.09 12.22
N SER A 39 -13.56 -10.81 11.68
CA SER A 39 -13.74 -12.26 11.85
C SER A 39 -12.76 -13.11 11.02
N GLY A 40 -11.76 -12.51 10.39
CA GLY A 40 -10.78 -13.24 9.60
C GLY A 40 -9.61 -12.37 9.17
N VAL A 41 -8.49 -13.02 8.88
CA VAL A 41 -7.27 -12.40 8.38
C VAL A 41 -7.39 -11.95 6.92
N GLY A 42 -6.50 -11.07 6.48
CA GLY A 42 -6.45 -10.59 5.09
C GLY A 42 -6.45 -9.07 4.95
N GLY A 43 -6.73 -8.34 6.03
CA GLY A 43 -6.69 -6.88 6.04
C GLY A 43 -7.60 -6.27 4.97
N LEU A 44 -7.05 -5.31 4.23
CA LEU A 44 -7.78 -4.60 3.16
C LEU A 44 -8.41 -5.54 2.12
N TRP A 45 -7.78 -6.66 1.80
CA TRP A 45 -8.29 -7.60 0.80
C TRP A 45 -9.66 -8.19 1.13
N ARG A 46 -10.08 -8.17 2.40
CA ARG A 46 -11.43 -8.59 2.78
C ARG A 46 -12.51 -7.57 2.44
N GLU A 47 -12.14 -6.31 2.29
CA GLU A 47 -13.08 -5.19 2.09
C GLU A 47 -13.10 -4.68 0.65
N LEU A 48 -12.03 -4.93 -0.10
CA LEU A 48 -11.96 -4.53 -1.49
C LEU A 48 -13.09 -5.17 -2.32
N PRO A 49 -13.59 -4.46 -3.34
CA PRO A 49 -14.50 -5.06 -4.32
C PRO A 49 -13.91 -6.28 -5.00
N ALA A 50 -14.75 -7.26 -5.33
CA ALA A 50 -14.30 -8.52 -5.93
C ALA A 50 -13.60 -8.36 -7.30
N TRP A 51 -13.86 -7.27 -8.01
CA TRP A 51 -13.21 -6.95 -9.28
C TRP A 51 -11.78 -6.43 -9.10
N GLN A 52 -11.41 -6.00 -7.91
CA GLN A 52 -10.04 -5.54 -7.65
C GLN A 52 -9.06 -6.71 -7.62
N ASP A 53 -7.90 -6.45 -8.20
CA ASP A 53 -6.82 -7.40 -8.31
C ASP A 53 -5.46 -6.72 -8.13
N ILE A 54 -4.41 -7.51 -7.94
CA ILE A 54 -3.05 -6.97 -7.90
C ILE A 54 -2.57 -6.61 -9.30
N GLN A 55 -1.77 -5.56 -9.37
CA GLN A 55 -1.22 -5.03 -10.62
C GLN A 55 0.26 -5.39 -10.83
N ILE A 56 0.78 -6.29 -10.01
CA ILE A 56 2.15 -6.80 -10.09
C ILE A 56 2.18 -8.24 -10.59
N CYS A 57 3.35 -8.75 -10.91
CA CYS A 57 3.55 -10.15 -11.23
C CYS A 57 3.12 -11.03 -10.05
N LEU A 58 2.43 -12.13 -10.31
CA LEU A 58 1.96 -13.03 -9.26
C LEU A 58 3.12 -13.57 -8.42
N ALA A 59 4.27 -13.84 -9.04
CA ALA A 59 5.46 -14.30 -8.35
C ALA A 59 6.04 -13.26 -7.39
N ASP A 60 5.80 -11.97 -7.60
CA ASP A 60 6.26 -10.90 -6.71
C ASP A 60 5.34 -10.69 -5.50
N TRP A 61 4.11 -11.21 -5.57
CA TRP A 61 3.16 -11.14 -4.45
C TRP A 61 3.32 -12.26 -3.45
N THR A 62 3.78 -13.44 -3.89
CA THR A 62 3.75 -14.64 -3.06
C THR A 62 4.39 -14.43 -1.70
N ALA A 63 3.69 -14.85 -0.67
CA ALA A 63 4.21 -14.97 0.68
C ALA A 63 4.58 -16.45 0.93
N GLY A 64 5.80 -16.69 1.37
CA GLY A 64 6.31 -18.04 1.56
C GLY A 64 6.42 -18.85 0.25
N ASP A 65 6.31 -20.15 0.38
CA ASP A 65 6.43 -21.12 -0.72
C ASP A 65 5.08 -21.48 -1.38
N LEU A 66 4.09 -20.61 -1.24
CA LEU A 66 2.75 -20.86 -1.74
C LEU A 66 2.48 -19.93 -2.95
N PRO A 67 2.47 -20.47 -4.17
CA PRO A 67 2.21 -19.67 -5.35
C PRO A 67 0.79 -19.08 -5.31
N LEU A 68 0.65 -17.86 -5.77
CA LEU A 68 -0.64 -17.22 -5.93
C LEU A 68 -1.35 -17.79 -7.16
N ALA A 69 -2.53 -18.35 -6.98
CA ALA A 69 -3.30 -18.99 -8.06
C ALA A 69 -3.86 -17.99 -9.09
N GLY A 70 -3.96 -16.72 -8.73
CA GLY A 70 -4.44 -15.65 -9.62
C GLY A 70 -4.41 -14.29 -8.95
N PRO A 71 -4.64 -13.20 -9.70
CA PRO A 71 -4.47 -11.84 -9.20
C PRO A 71 -5.66 -11.32 -8.38
N GLY A 72 -6.80 -11.99 -8.42
CA GLY A 72 -8.04 -11.49 -7.86
C GLY A 72 -8.13 -11.62 -6.33
N GLN A 73 -9.05 -10.87 -5.77
CA GLN A 73 -9.29 -10.79 -4.32
C GLN A 73 -9.40 -12.17 -3.65
N ALA A 74 -10.21 -13.07 -4.22
CA ALA A 74 -10.45 -14.39 -3.64
C ALA A 74 -9.18 -15.25 -3.58
N GLN A 75 -8.37 -15.22 -4.65
CA GLN A 75 -7.10 -15.95 -4.72
C GLN A 75 -6.08 -15.40 -3.71
N ILE A 76 -6.05 -14.08 -3.54
CA ILE A 76 -5.17 -13.42 -2.57
C ILE A 76 -5.58 -13.80 -1.13
N LEU A 77 -6.86 -13.75 -0.82
CA LEU A 77 -7.35 -14.15 0.51
C LEU A 77 -7.08 -15.63 0.80
N ALA A 78 -7.28 -16.50 -0.18
CA ALA A 78 -6.97 -17.93 -0.04
C ALA A 78 -5.46 -18.14 0.18
N ASN A 79 -4.59 -17.41 -0.54
CA ASN A 79 -3.14 -17.46 -0.36
C ASN A 79 -2.73 -16.99 1.05
N ILE A 80 -3.29 -15.88 1.53
CA ILE A 80 -3.03 -15.40 2.89
C ILE A 80 -3.45 -16.42 3.94
N GLN A 81 -4.61 -17.05 3.80
CA GLN A 81 -5.08 -18.09 4.72
C GLN A 81 -4.16 -19.31 4.66
N SER A 82 -3.79 -19.80 3.48
CA SER A 82 -2.85 -20.91 3.32
C SER A 82 -1.50 -20.62 3.97
N TRP A 83 -1.08 -19.36 3.98
CA TRP A 83 0.14 -18.94 4.66
C TRP A 83 0.01 -19.01 6.19
N VAL A 84 -1.15 -18.60 6.73
CA VAL A 84 -1.43 -18.76 8.17
C VAL A 84 -1.38 -20.22 8.58
N ASP A 85 -1.98 -21.09 7.78
CA ASP A 85 -2.01 -22.55 8.04
C ASP A 85 -0.61 -23.18 7.93
N ARG A 86 0.12 -22.83 6.88
CA ARG A 86 1.47 -23.33 6.60
C ARG A 86 2.47 -23.03 7.72
N PHE A 87 2.39 -21.84 8.29
CA PHE A 87 3.28 -21.41 9.37
C PHE A 87 2.66 -21.56 10.76
N ALA A 88 1.52 -22.22 10.87
CA ALA A 88 0.81 -22.49 12.13
C ALA A 88 0.62 -21.21 12.98
N LEU A 89 0.13 -20.14 12.35
CA LEU A 89 0.02 -18.83 13.02
C LEU A 89 -1.28 -18.66 13.82
N SER A 90 -2.27 -19.52 13.64
CA SER A 90 -3.64 -19.35 14.13
C SER A 90 -3.75 -19.13 15.64
N ASP A 91 -2.94 -19.81 16.44
CA ASP A 91 -2.94 -19.67 17.90
C ASP A 91 -2.37 -18.34 18.43
N GLY A 92 -1.65 -17.60 17.57
CA GLY A 92 -1.17 -16.24 17.84
C GLY A 92 -2.05 -15.14 17.25
N ILE A 93 -3.26 -15.47 16.78
CA ILE A 93 -4.20 -14.52 16.18
C ILE A 93 -5.49 -14.51 16.97
N ARG A 94 -5.90 -13.34 17.43
CA ARG A 94 -7.21 -13.13 18.05
C ARG A 94 -8.07 -12.32 17.11
N LEU A 95 -9.07 -12.96 16.53
CA LEU A 95 -10.07 -12.36 15.67
C LEU A 95 -11.14 -11.63 16.49
N ASP A 96 -11.98 -10.83 15.85
CA ASP A 96 -13.07 -10.07 16.46
C ASP A 96 -12.61 -9.25 17.69
N SER A 97 -11.37 -8.74 17.60
CA SER A 97 -10.68 -8.06 18.68
C SER A 97 -10.20 -6.66 18.25
N PRO A 98 -11.11 -5.77 17.83
CA PRO A 98 -10.74 -4.40 17.49
C PRO A 98 -10.15 -3.71 18.70
N VAL A 99 -9.00 -3.06 18.51
CA VAL A 99 -8.38 -2.22 19.54
C VAL A 99 -9.07 -0.87 19.53
N SER A 100 -9.77 -0.56 20.61
CA SER A 100 -10.48 0.72 20.78
C SER A 100 -9.61 1.80 21.38
N LYS A 101 -8.62 1.39 22.18
CA LYS A 101 -7.65 2.30 22.81
C LYS A 101 -6.29 1.62 22.94
N ALA A 102 -5.22 2.38 22.67
CA ALA A 102 -3.85 1.98 22.88
C ALA A 102 -3.14 3.06 23.71
N LYS A 103 -2.65 2.69 24.88
CA LYS A 103 -1.98 3.58 25.82
C LYS A 103 -0.65 2.98 26.26
N HIS A 104 0.40 3.79 26.33
CA HIS A 104 1.66 3.42 26.95
C HIS A 104 1.70 3.94 28.39
N ASN A 105 1.87 3.05 29.37
CA ASN A 105 1.84 3.42 30.80
C ASN A 105 3.22 3.70 31.42
N GLY A 106 4.27 3.77 30.59
CA GLY A 106 5.67 3.92 31.00
C GLY A 106 6.46 2.63 30.84
N ASP A 107 5.87 1.47 31.12
CA ASP A 107 6.54 0.16 31.07
C ASP A 107 6.09 -0.71 29.90
N CYS A 108 4.81 -0.59 29.52
CA CYS A 108 4.23 -1.40 28.45
C CYS A 108 3.04 -0.71 27.78
N TRP A 109 2.63 -1.24 26.67
CA TRP A 109 1.39 -0.91 25.98
C TRP A 109 0.21 -1.65 26.61
N GLU A 110 -0.87 -0.93 26.85
CA GLU A 110 -2.18 -1.43 27.24
C GLU A 110 -3.15 -1.21 26.09
N LEU A 111 -3.76 -2.30 25.61
CA LEU A 111 -4.64 -2.33 24.43
C LEU A 111 -6.02 -2.77 24.86
N ASP A 112 -6.99 -1.86 24.82
CA ASP A 112 -8.37 -2.16 25.16
C ASP A 112 -9.08 -2.82 23.96
N ILE A 113 -9.60 -4.00 24.19
CA ILE A 113 -10.38 -4.82 23.26
C ILE A 113 -11.74 -5.19 23.89
N PRO A 114 -12.74 -5.65 23.13
CA PRO A 114 -14.08 -5.94 23.68
C PRO A 114 -14.09 -6.86 24.89
N ASN A 115 -13.14 -7.79 25.00
CA ASN A 115 -13.10 -8.80 26.07
C ASN A 115 -11.98 -8.54 27.09
N GLY A 116 -11.58 -7.30 27.30
CA GLY A 116 -10.59 -6.91 28.30
C GLY A 116 -9.43 -6.10 27.72
N THR A 117 -8.29 -6.14 28.43
CA THR A 117 -7.08 -5.40 28.05
C THR A 117 -5.94 -6.38 27.78
N VAL A 118 -5.21 -6.18 26.70
CA VAL A 118 -3.97 -6.89 26.37
C VAL A 118 -2.78 -6.01 26.71
N ARG A 119 -1.76 -6.58 27.35
CA ARG A 119 -0.52 -5.87 27.69
C ARG A 119 0.66 -6.44 26.92
N ALA A 120 1.51 -5.55 26.38
CA ALA A 120 2.70 -5.93 25.64
C ALA A 120 3.82 -4.89 25.80
N ARG A 121 5.07 -5.36 25.81
CA ARG A 121 6.23 -4.43 25.91
C ARG A 121 6.39 -3.62 24.63
N HIS A 122 6.17 -4.23 23.50
CA HIS A 122 6.30 -3.59 22.17
C HIS A 122 4.99 -3.66 21.42
N LEU A 123 4.75 -2.68 20.56
CA LEU A 123 3.56 -2.60 19.72
C LEU A 123 3.92 -2.41 18.25
N VAL A 124 3.41 -3.29 17.40
CA VAL A 124 3.41 -3.12 15.95
C VAL A 124 2.00 -2.72 15.50
N ALA A 125 1.82 -1.51 15.06
CA ALA A 125 0.58 -1.02 14.49
C ALA A 125 0.53 -1.31 12.98
N ALA A 126 0.18 -2.56 12.63
CA ALA A 126 0.05 -3.03 11.24
C ALA A 126 -1.32 -2.69 10.65
N ILE A 127 -1.75 -1.46 10.84
CA ILE A 127 -3.08 -0.95 10.49
C ILE A 127 -3.32 -0.76 8.99
N GLY A 128 -2.28 -0.93 8.19
CA GLY A 128 -2.30 -0.70 6.74
C GLY A 128 -2.34 0.77 6.34
N GLY A 129 -1.99 1.03 5.10
CA GLY A 129 -1.98 2.37 4.51
C GLY A 129 -3.29 2.81 3.86
N HIS A 130 -4.30 1.94 3.87
CA HIS A 130 -5.56 2.14 3.14
C HIS A 130 -6.76 1.90 4.07
N SER A 131 -6.69 2.45 5.29
CA SER A 131 -7.69 2.19 6.33
C SER A 131 -8.94 3.04 6.18
N LYS A 132 -8.84 4.24 5.63
CA LYS A 132 -9.95 5.18 5.50
C LYS A 132 -10.03 5.74 4.08
N PRO A 133 -11.10 5.47 3.30
CA PRO A 133 -11.31 6.12 2.01
C PRO A 133 -11.21 7.63 2.12
N PHE A 134 -10.50 8.26 1.20
CA PHE A 134 -10.33 9.70 1.16
C PHE A 134 -11.13 10.31 0.02
N ILE A 135 -12.12 11.12 0.35
CA ILE A 135 -12.85 11.97 -0.58
C ILE A 135 -12.51 13.42 -0.21
N PRO A 136 -11.98 14.22 -1.14
CA PRO A 136 -11.70 15.63 -0.89
C PRO A 136 -12.96 16.38 -0.43
N ASP A 137 -12.75 17.36 0.44
CA ASP A 137 -13.82 18.31 0.75
C ASP A 137 -14.06 19.21 -0.47
N VAL A 138 -15.28 19.14 -1.02
CA VAL A 138 -15.71 19.93 -2.17
C VAL A 138 -17.00 20.65 -1.82
N LYS A 139 -17.22 21.81 -2.40
CA LYS A 139 -18.45 22.57 -2.16
C LYS A 139 -19.66 21.80 -2.65
N ARG A 140 -20.70 21.70 -1.80
CA ARG A 140 -22.00 21.14 -2.14
C ARG A 140 -23.08 22.11 -1.66
N PRO A 141 -24.22 22.24 -2.36
CA PRO A 141 -25.31 23.11 -1.91
C PRO A 141 -25.90 22.58 -0.59
N ASP A 142 -26.21 23.50 0.33
CA ASP A 142 -26.76 23.20 1.67
C ASP A 142 -28.11 22.48 1.63
N THR A 143 -28.87 22.69 0.57
CA THR A 143 -30.14 21.99 0.32
C THR A 143 -29.95 21.10 -0.91
N GLN A 144 -29.78 19.81 -0.71
CA GLN A 144 -29.79 18.87 -1.80
C GLN A 144 -31.24 18.55 -2.23
N PRO A 145 -31.74 19.10 -3.34
CA PRO A 145 -32.68 18.33 -4.13
C PRO A 145 -31.92 17.08 -4.61
N SER A 146 -32.56 15.94 -4.72
CA SER A 146 -31.95 14.69 -5.13
C SER A 146 -30.90 14.89 -6.21
N SER A 147 -29.63 14.89 -5.85
CA SER A 147 -28.52 15.06 -6.79
C SER A 147 -28.61 13.93 -7.83
N ARG A 148 -28.58 14.28 -9.11
CA ARG A 148 -28.48 13.31 -10.19
C ARG A 148 -27.08 12.74 -10.30
N VAL A 149 -26.09 13.50 -9.85
CA VAL A 149 -24.69 13.08 -9.84
C VAL A 149 -24.46 12.14 -8.67
N ARG A 150 -24.23 10.87 -8.95
CA ARG A 150 -23.87 9.87 -7.95
C ARG A 150 -22.39 9.97 -7.62
N GLU A 151 -22.01 9.86 -6.37
CA GLU A 151 -20.62 9.88 -5.94
C GLU A 151 -20.25 8.54 -5.30
N LEU A 152 -19.13 7.92 -5.73
CA LEU A 152 -18.60 6.69 -5.17
C LEU A 152 -17.09 6.77 -5.01
N HIS A 153 -16.57 6.38 -3.84
CA HIS A 153 -15.16 6.07 -3.72
C HIS A 153 -14.84 4.73 -4.40
N SER A 154 -13.60 4.54 -4.88
CA SER A 154 -13.19 3.30 -5.55
C SER A 154 -13.52 2.02 -4.77
N SER A 155 -13.44 2.06 -3.44
CA SER A 155 -13.80 0.95 -2.56
C SER A 155 -15.31 0.66 -2.48
N ALA A 156 -16.14 1.61 -2.89
CA ALA A 156 -17.59 1.49 -2.85
C ALA A 156 -18.21 1.00 -4.18
N LEU A 157 -17.46 1.04 -5.27
CA LEU A 157 -17.90 0.49 -6.55
C LEU A 157 -17.85 -1.04 -6.48
N ARG A 158 -18.98 -1.68 -6.14
CA ARG A 158 -19.05 -3.13 -5.94
C ARG A 158 -19.18 -3.90 -7.24
N ASP A 159 -19.98 -3.41 -8.17
CA ASP A 159 -20.18 -4.01 -9.50
C ASP A 159 -19.90 -2.97 -10.59
N PRO A 160 -18.78 -3.05 -11.31
CA PRO A 160 -18.51 -2.13 -12.40
C PRO A 160 -19.50 -2.19 -13.56
N ALA A 161 -20.32 -3.26 -13.68
CA ALA A 161 -21.34 -3.34 -14.70
C ALA A 161 -22.40 -2.23 -14.58
N GLU A 162 -22.56 -1.64 -13.40
CA GLU A 162 -23.44 -0.49 -13.17
C GLU A 162 -23.01 0.78 -13.91
N LEU A 163 -21.77 0.83 -14.45
CA LEU A 163 -21.26 1.97 -15.21
C LEU A 163 -21.71 1.96 -16.69
N LYS A 164 -22.35 0.88 -17.13
CA LYS A 164 -22.75 0.74 -18.53
C LYS A 164 -23.68 1.88 -18.98
N GLY A 165 -23.26 2.55 -20.06
CA GLY A 165 -24.02 3.63 -20.67
C GLY A 165 -24.03 4.95 -19.89
N LEU A 166 -23.30 5.04 -18.77
CA LEU A 166 -23.18 6.25 -17.95
C LEU A 166 -22.07 7.17 -18.46
N ASP A 167 -22.22 8.45 -18.20
CA ASP A 167 -21.16 9.45 -18.26
C ASP A 167 -20.39 9.43 -16.96
N VAL A 168 -19.16 8.94 -17.01
CA VAL A 168 -18.31 8.70 -15.84
C VAL A 168 -17.24 9.77 -15.72
N LEU A 169 -17.11 10.35 -14.53
CA LEU A 169 -16.00 11.22 -14.17
C LEU A 169 -15.11 10.52 -13.13
N VAL A 170 -13.90 10.16 -13.53
CA VAL A 170 -12.89 9.61 -12.61
C VAL A 170 -12.02 10.73 -12.07
N VAL A 171 -11.89 10.81 -10.75
CA VAL A 171 -11.07 11.82 -10.08
C VAL A 171 -9.91 11.17 -9.34
N GLY A 172 -8.69 11.56 -9.67
CA GLY A 172 -7.47 11.08 -9.03
C GLY A 172 -6.35 10.79 -10.02
N GLY A 173 -5.11 10.71 -9.53
CA GLY A 173 -3.93 10.45 -10.36
C GLY A 173 -3.13 9.22 -9.91
N GLY A 174 -3.71 8.34 -9.09
CA GLY A 174 -3.07 7.15 -8.55
C GLY A 174 -3.60 5.84 -9.14
N ALA A 175 -3.13 4.73 -8.58
CA ALA A 175 -3.51 3.38 -9.02
C ALA A 175 -5.02 3.14 -9.04
N SER A 176 -5.73 3.61 -8.00
CA SER A 176 -7.20 3.50 -7.94
C SER A 176 -7.91 4.23 -9.08
N ALA A 177 -7.40 5.41 -9.48
CA ALA A 177 -7.98 6.12 -10.63
C ALA A 177 -7.75 5.34 -11.93
N PHE A 178 -6.58 4.74 -12.10
CA PHE A 178 -6.29 3.90 -13.27
C PHE A 178 -7.16 2.65 -13.32
N ASP A 179 -7.43 2.02 -12.18
CA ASP A 179 -8.38 0.92 -12.09
C ASP A 179 -9.79 1.37 -12.50
N LEU A 180 -10.24 2.51 -12.00
CA LEU A 180 -11.57 3.05 -12.31
C LEU A 180 -11.71 3.42 -13.80
N LEU A 181 -10.68 4.01 -14.41
CA LEU A 181 -10.66 4.26 -15.85
C LEU A 181 -10.77 2.96 -16.64
N ASP A 182 -9.96 1.96 -16.29
CA ASP A 182 -9.96 0.64 -16.95
C ASP A 182 -11.31 -0.07 -16.80
N GLN A 183 -11.92 -0.04 -15.62
CA GLN A 183 -13.24 -0.62 -15.37
C GLN A 183 -14.35 0.13 -16.11
N SER A 184 -14.31 1.45 -16.16
CA SER A 184 -15.30 2.26 -16.88
C SER A 184 -15.30 1.92 -18.37
N LEU A 185 -14.12 1.82 -18.97
CA LEU A 185 -13.96 1.41 -20.38
C LEU A 185 -14.40 -0.05 -20.59
N ALA A 186 -14.01 -0.95 -19.66
CA ALA A 186 -14.34 -2.37 -19.74
C ALA A 186 -15.83 -2.65 -19.74
N HIS A 187 -16.59 -1.89 -18.99
CA HIS A 187 -18.02 -2.10 -18.77
C HIS A 187 -18.92 -1.19 -19.62
N GLY A 188 -18.33 -0.50 -20.62
CA GLY A 188 -19.09 0.24 -21.62
C GLY A 188 -19.73 1.51 -21.10
N ALA A 189 -19.02 2.28 -20.28
CA ALA A 189 -19.38 3.66 -19.98
C ALA A 189 -19.52 4.44 -21.31
N ARG A 190 -20.52 5.34 -21.39
CA ARG A 190 -20.79 6.13 -22.60
C ARG A 190 -19.70 7.14 -22.87
N HIS A 191 -19.29 7.87 -21.84
CA HIS A 191 -18.14 8.77 -21.86
C HIS A 191 -17.31 8.59 -20.59
N VAL A 192 -15.99 8.61 -20.76
CA VAL A 192 -15.04 8.52 -19.63
C VAL A 192 -14.22 9.81 -19.60
N ARG A 193 -14.36 10.55 -18.49
CA ARG A 193 -13.61 11.77 -18.20
C ARG A 193 -12.68 11.53 -17.04
N TRP A 194 -11.51 12.11 -17.09
CA TRP A 194 -10.48 11.97 -16.06
C TRP A 194 -9.97 13.32 -15.58
N VAL A 195 -10.09 13.56 -14.26
CA VAL A 195 -9.56 14.73 -13.57
C VAL A 195 -8.39 14.34 -12.69
N TYR A 196 -7.25 15.00 -12.86
CA TYR A 196 -6.03 14.76 -12.09
C TYR A 196 -5.30 16.06 -11.78
N ARG A 197 -4.70 16.16 -10.58
CA ARG A 197 -3.90 17.35 -10.18
C ARG A 197 -2.51 17.34 -10.81
N HIS A 198 -1.83 16.21 -10.64
CA HIS A 198 -0.47 15.95 -11.12
C HIS A 198 -0.40 14.58 -11.74
N LEU A 199 0.30 14.49 -12.83
CA LEU A 199 0.65 13.21 -13.43
C LEU A 199 1.73 12.56 -12.61
N ARG A 200 1.53 11.28 -12.30
CA ARG A 200 2.53 10.44 -11.65
C ARG A 200 3.17 9.54 -12.68
N TRP A 201 4.40 9.15 -12.42
CA TRP A 201 5.04 8.13 -13.23
C TRP A 201 4.26 6.83 -13.15
N PHE A 202 4.04 6.18 -14.28
CA PHE A 202 3.49 4.85 -14.35
C PHE A 202 4.21 4.01 -15.41
N THR A 203 4.14 2.70 -15.29
CA THR A 203 4.71 1.78 -16.26
C THR A 203 3.67 1.44 -17.33
N PRO A 204 3.77 1.96 -18.55
CA PRO A 204 2.92 1.54 -19.65
C PRO A 204 3.16 0.06 -19.96
N THR A 205 2.11 -0.74 -19.92
CA THR A 205 2.17 -2.17 -20.26
C THR A 205 0.83 -2.68 -20.73
N THR A 206 0.84 -3.50 -21.79
CA THR A 206 -0.32 -4.24 -22.26
C THR A 206 -0.25 -5.72 -21.89
N LYS A 207 0.83 -6.15 -21.22
CA LYS A 207 0.99 -7.56 -20.85
C LYS A 207 -0.06 -7.94 -19.81
N PRO A 208 -0.65 -9.13 -19.93
CA PRO A 208 -1.50 -9.68 -18.87
C PRO A 208 -0.74 -9.74 -17.55
N LYS A 209 -1.41 -9.45 -16.46
CA LYS A 209 -0.84 -9.44 -15.09
C LYS A 209 -0.09 -10.71 -14.72
N VAL A 210 -0.56 -11.85 -15.21
CA VAL A 210 0.02 -13.18 -14.95
C VAL A 210 1.43 -13.33 -15.55
N VAL A 211 1.78 -12.54 -16.55
CA VAL A 211 3.04 -12.66 -17.32
C VAL A 211 3.97 -11.48 -17.13
N ALA A 212 3.48 -10.42 -16.50
CA ALA A 212 4.25 -9.19 -16.32
C ALA A 212 5.18 -9.26 -15.11
N GLY A 213 6.40 -9.70 -15.31
CA GLY A 213 7.48 -9.54 -14.35
C GLY A 213 8.03 -8.10 -14.39
N SER A 214 7.24 -7.10 -14.00
CA SER A 214 7.54 -5.72 -14.35
C SER A 214 8.55 -5.02 -13.46
N PHE A 215 8.69 -5.40 -12.17
CA PHE A 215 9.50 -4.65 -11.22
C PHE A 215 10.75 -5.36 -10.73
N ARG A 216 10.95 -6.63 -11.07
CA ARG A 216 12.15 -7.39 -10.69
C ARG A 216 13.47 -6.75 -11.16
N PRO A 217 13.57 -6.13 -12.36
CA PRO A 217 14.81 -5.47 -12.77
C PRO A 217 15.21 -4.37 -11.81
N TYR A 218 14.24 -3.59 -11.35
CA TYR A 218 14.51 -2.48 -10.44
C TYR A 218 14.91 -3.00 -9.05
N GLY A 219 14.26 -4.04 -8.56
CA GLY A 219 14.65 -4.74 -7.34
C GLY A 219 16.07 -5.33 -7.43
N LYS A 220 16.43 -5.92 -8.57
CA LYS A 220 17.82 -6.42 -8.79
C LYS A 220 18.84 -5.29 -8.78
N MET A 221 18.55 -4.15 -9.43
CA MET A 221 19.45 -2.99 -9.37
C MET A 221 19.68 -2.51 -7.93
N GLN A 222 18.66 -2.57 -7.10
CA GLN A 222 18.74 -2.22 -5.68
C GLN A 222 19.64 -3.19 -4.92
N ALA A 223 19.50 -4.50 -5.18
CA ALA A 223 20.29 -5.54 -4.54
C ALA A 223 21.78 -5.52 -4.95
N HIS A 224 22.11 -5.00 -6.12
CA HIS A 224 23.48 -4.94 -6.63
C HIS A 224 24.23 -3.62 -6.35
N ASP A 225 23.72 -2.86 -5.39
CA ASP A 225 24.37 -1.61 -4.91
C ASP A 225 24.71 -0.57 -6.00
N ILE A 226 23.91 -0.54 -7.06
CA ILE A 226 24.04 0.46 -8.12
C ILE A 226 23.72 1.84 -7.54
N PRO A 227 24.54 2.87 -7.78
CA PRO A 227 24.26 4.21 -7.28
C PRO A 227 22.87 4.72 -7.69
N VAL A 228 22.14 5.35 -6.76
CA VAL A 228 20.73 5.78 -6.98
C VAL A 228 20.59 6.67 -8.21
N ALA A 229 21.55 7.57 -8.44
CA ALA A 229 21.50 8.43 -9.62
C ALA A 229 21.54 7.64 -10.93
N GLN A 230 22.34 6.57 -10.97
CA GLN A 230 22.42 5.68 -12.13
C GLN A 230 21.14 4.86 -12.28
N GLN A 231 20.56 4.36 -11.17
CA GLN A 231 19.29 3.65 -11.21
C GLN A 231 18.18 4.55 -11.72
N ASN A 232 18.07 5.77 -11.19
CA ASN A 232 17.07 6.74 -11.64
C ASN A 232 17.22 7.04 -13.14
N ALA A 233 18.44 7.21 -13.64
CA ALA A 233 18.69 7.47 -15.05
C ALA A 233 18.26 6.30 -15.95
N LEU A 234 18.55 5.05 -15.55
CA LEU A 234 18.15 3.85 -16.30
C LEU A 234 16.63 3.69 -16.32
N ILE A 235 15.97 3.90 -15.18
CA ILE A 235 14.51 3.80 -15.07
C ILE A 235 13.82 4.92 -15.86
N ASP A 236 14.33 6.15 -15.79
CA ASP A 236 13.80 7.29 -16.53
C ASP A 236 13.86 7.04 -18.04
N ALA A 237 15.01 6.55 -18.53
CA ALA A 237 15.19 6.22 -19.94
C ALA A 237 14.21 5.12 -20.41
N ASP A 238 14.06 4.04 -19.64
CA ASP A 238 13.09 2.96 -19.96
C ASP A 238 11.66 3.46 -19.97
N LEU A 239 11.27 4.23 -18.97
CA LEU A 239 9.92 4.79 -18.89
C LEU A 239 9.63 5.71 -20.07
N ARG A 240 10.51 6.63 -20.40
CA ARG A 240 10.33 7.53 -21.57
C ARG A 240 10.20 6.77 -22.86
N ALA A 241 11.02 5.76 -23.08
CA ALA A 241 10.91 4.90 -24.25
C ALA A 241 9.56 4.17 -24.33
N ARG A 242 9.03 3.75 -23.18
CA ARG A 242 7.69 3.14 -23.12
C ARG A 242 6.59 4.15 -23.38
N TYR A 243 6.65 5.35 -22.80
CA TYR A 243 5.69 6.42 -23.08
C TYR A 243 5.63 6.74 -24.57
N ALA A 244 6.78 6.94 -25.22
CA ALA A 244 6.84 7.16 -26.67
C ALA A 244 6.22 6.01 -27.48
N ARG A 245 6.50 4.76 -27.12
CA ARG A 245 5.92 3.58 -27.78
C ARG A 245 4.40 3.54 -27.71
N PHE A 246 3.82 4.03 -26.63
CA PHE A 246 2.37 4.06 -26.42
C PHE A 246 1.72 5.39 -26.81
N GLY A 247 2.48 6.33 -27.37
CA GLY A 247 1.96 7.65 -27.75
C GLY A 247 1.50 8.51 -26.58
N LEU A 248 2.19 8.37 -25.44
CA LEU A 248 1.82 9.02 -24.17
C LEU A 248 2.67 10.23 -23.86
N ASP A 249 3.41 10.79 -24.81
CA ASP A 249 4.32 11.91 -24.58
C ASP A 249 3.62 13.14 -23.97
N ALA A 250 2.36 13.37 -24.34
CA ALA A 250 1.56 14.47 -23.82
C ALA A 250 1.24 14.39 -22.31
N ILE A 251 1.46 13.23 -21.68
CA ILE A 251 1.24 13.00 -20.25
C ILE A 251 2.49 12.57 -19.52
N LEU A 252 3.64 12.80 -20.10
CA LEU A 252 4.91 12.60 -19.44
C LEU A 252 5.03 13.54 -18.25
N PRO A 253 5.39 13.07 -17.05
CA PRO A 253 5.71 13.97 -15.96
C PRO A 253 6.86 14.93 -16.33
N GLU A 254 6.76 16.18 -15.90
CA GLU A 254 7.74 17.23 -16.23
C GLU A 254 9.14 16.95 -15.63
N HIS A 255 9.19 16.20 -14.53
CA HIS A 255 10.43 15.87 -13.84
C HIS A 255 10.92 14.46 -14.20
N SER A 256 12.23 14.25 -14.16
CA SER A 256 12.79 12.90 -14.22
C SER A 256 12.43 12.09 -12.98
N ILE A 257 12.23 10.78 -13.15
CA ILE A 257 11.87 9.93 -12.03
C ILE A 257 12.97 9.92 -10.96
N ASP A 258 12.56 10.06 -9.72
CA ASP A 258 13.40 9.84 -8.56
C ASP A 258 12.74 8.77 -7.66
N MET A 259 13.30 7.57 -7.69
CA MET A 259 12.78 6.41 -6.94
C MET A 259 12.73 6.62 -5.42
N ARG A 260 13.32 7.69 -4.89
CA ARG A 260 13.20 8.08 -3.48
C ARG A 260 11.93 8.86 -3.16
N ARG A 261 11.30 9.46 -4.17
CA ARG A 261 10.17 10.36 -4.00
C ARG A 261 8.95 9.96 -4.81
N ASP A 262 9.21 9.40 -5.99
CA ASP A 262 8.16 9.08 -6.93
C ASP A 262 7.61 7.68 -6.69
N GLN A 263 6.32 7.57 -6.87
CA GLN A 263 5.63 6.30 -6.93
C GLN A 263 5.51 5.88 -8.39
N LEU A 264 5.92 4.66 -8.69
CA LEU A 264 5.73 4.08 -10.01
C LEU A 264 4.45 3.23 -10.00
N ILE A 265 3.45 3.68 -10.75
CA ILE A 265 2.15 3.02 -10.81
C ILE A 265 2.13 2.07 -12.01
N PRO A 266 1.67 0.82 -11.87
CA PRO A 266 1.45 -0.03 -13.03
C PRO A 266 0.31 0.51 -13.90
N GLY A 267 0.54 0.63 -15.22
CA GLY A 267 -0.48 0.99 -16.19
C GLY A 267 -1.56 -0.09 -16.34
N ARG A 268 -2.65 0.26 -17.01
CA ARG A 268 -3.76 -0.67 -17.29
C ARG A 268 -3.91 -0.83 -18.79
N ALA A 269 -4.09 -2.07 -19.24
CA ALA A 269 -4.07 -2.40 -20.65
C ALA A 269 -5.18 -1.71 -21.46
N ARG A 270 -6.41 -1.71 -20.94
CA ARG A 270 -7.54 -1.04 -21.61
C ARG A 270 -7.41 0.47 -21.59
N MET A 271 -7.07 1.03 -20.42
CA MET A 271 -6.82 2.46 -20.30
C MET A 271 -5.80 2.92 -21.36
N LEU A 272 -4.74 2.15 -21.59
CA LEU A 272 -3.72 2.47 -22.59
C LEU A 272 -4.25 2.30 -24.02
N ALA A 273 -4.98 1.23 -24.30
CA ALA A 273 -5.54 0.97 -25.63
C ALA A 273 -6.56 2.02 -26.06
N HIS A 274 -7.30 2.58 -25.12
CA HIS A 274 -8.37 3.58 -25.37
C HIS A 274 -8.00 4.96 -24.80
N PHE A 275 -6.73 5.24 -24.60
CA PHE A 275 -6.28 6.47 -23.97
C PHE A 275 -6.75 7.73 -24.69
N ALA A 276 -6.81 7.71 -26.01
CA ALA A 276 -7.28 8.82 -26.82
C ALA A 276 -8.78 9.14 -26.63
N GLU A 277 -9.56 8.16 -26.19
CA GLU A 277 -11.02 8.31 -25.96
C GLU A 277 -11.33 8.90 -24.58
N ILE A 278 -10.34 8.96 -23.67
CA ILE A 278 -10.50 9.52 -22.34
C ILE A 278 -10.36 11.05 -22.43
N GLU A 279 -11.44 11.77 -22.13
CA GLU A 279 -11.41 13.22 -22.00
C GLU A 279 -10.67 13.60 -20.72
N ARG A 280 -9.60 14.42 -20.80
CA ARG A 280 -8.68 14.70 -19.69
C ARG A 280 -8.72 16.15 -19.27
N HIS A 281 -8.78 16.35 -17.95
CA HIS A 281 -8.75 17.66 -17.32
C HIS A 281 -7.69 17.70 -16.22
N GLN A 282 -6.74 18.61 -16.33
CA GLN A 282 -5.83 18.88 -15.24
C GLN A 282 -6.46 19.87 -14.28
N GLY A 283 -6.51 19.53 -12.99
CA GLY A 283 -7.09 20.37 -11.96
C GLY A 283 -7.73 19.55 -10.82
N THR A 284 -8.62 20.19 -10.10
CA THR A 284 -9.39 19.61 -8.99
C THR A 284 -10.87 19.82 -9.19
N VAL A 285 -11.69 19.00 -8.55
CA VAL A 285 -13.12 19.27 -8.37
C VAL A 285 -13.27 20.31 -7.27
N GLU A 286 -13.98 21.39 -7.55
CA GLU A 286 -14.26 22.47 -6.57
C GLU A 286 -15.67 22.41 -6.03
N ALA A 287 -16.63 22.06 -6.88
CA ALA A 287 -18.03 21.97 -6.48
C ALA A 287 -18.76 20.84 -7.21
N ILE A 288 -19.75 20.27 -6.55
CA ILE A 288 -20.71 19.33 -7.11
C ILE A 288 -22.09 19.86 -6.83
N ASP A 289 -22.83 20.21 -7.89
CA ASP A 289 -24.21 20.64 -7.85
C ASP A 289 -25.16 19.46 -8.10
N ALA A 290 -26.46 19.74 -8.22
CA ALA A 290 -27.47 18.71 -8.45
C ALA A 290 -27.25 17.91 -9.74
N ASP A 291 -26.67 18.50 -10.78
CA ASP A 291 -26.52 17.90 -12.11
C ASP A 291 -25.14 18.14 -12.74
N SER A 292 -24.20 18.75 -12.02
CA SER A 292 -22.92 19.14 -12.60
C SER A 292 -21.79 19.18 -11.60
N VAL A 293 -20.57 19.11 -12.13
CA VAL A 293 -19.29 19.20 -11.42
C VAL A 293 -18.50 20.37 -11.98
N THR A 294 -18.07 21.27 -11.12
CA THR A 294 -17.22 22.41 -11.47
C THR A 294 -15.76 22.11 -11.11
N LEU A 295 -14.87 22.31 -12.07
CA LEU A 295 -13.43 22.12 -11.90
C LEU A 295 -12.73 23.43 -11.56
N SER A 296 -11.52 23.35 -11.02
CA SER A 296 -10.66 24.51 -10.71
C SER A 296 -10.28 25.36 -11.94
N SER A 297 -10.40 24.79 -13.14
CA SER A 297 -10.25 25.51 -14.41
C SER A 297 -11.47 26.38 -14.78
N GLY A 298 -12.57 26.28 -14.04
CA GLY A 298 -13.86 26.86 -14.39
C GLY A 298 -14.70 25.96 -15.32
N ALA A 299 -14.18 24.85 -15.81
CA ALA A 299 -14.95 23.93 -16.64
C ALA A 299 -16.10 23.30 -15.84
N ARG A 300 -17.27 23.19 -16.47
CA ARG A 300 -18.46 22.55 -15.90
C ARG A 300 -18.77 21.27 -16.66
N LEU A 301 -18.81 20.16 -15.97
CA LEU A 301 -19.07 18.82 -16.49
C LEU A 301 -20.40 18.30 -15.94
N THR A 302 -21.10 17.46 -16.70
CA THR A 302 -22.38 16.87 -16.31
C THR A 302 -22.29 15.33 -16.30
N PRO A 303 -21.52 14.72 -15.38
CA PRO A 303 -21.44 13.28 -15.29
C PRO A 303 -22.69 12.69 -14.61
N ASP A 304 -23.01 11.43 -14.93
CA ASP A 304 -23.99 10.64 -14.18
C ASP A 304 -23.37 10.15 -12.85
N VAL A 305 -22.05 9.88 -12.85
CA VAL A 305 -21.33 9.41 -11.66
C VAL A 305 -19.92 9.98 -11.57
N VAL A 306 -19.54 10.39 -10.35
CA VAL A 306 -18.18 10.74 -9.96
C VAL A 306 -17.56 9.56 -9.21
N LEU A 307 -16.46 9.04 -9.73
CA LEU A 307 -15.69 7.97 -9.12
C LEU A 307 -14.41 8.54 -8.49
N TRP A 308 -14.36 8.53 -7.17
CA TRP A 308 -13.24 9.03 -6.40
C TRP A 308 -12.12 7.99 -6.31
N GLY A 309 -11.14 8.09 -7.20
CA GLY A 309 -9.86 7.36 -7.16
C GLY A 309 -8.79 8.13 -6.39
N THR A 310 -9.19 8.80 -5.32
CA THR A 310 -8.37 9.76 -4.57
C THR A 310 -7.55 9.15 -3.45
N GLY A 311 -7.61 7.84 -3.31
CA GLY A 311 -6.80 7.09 -2.36
C GLY A 311 -7.39 7.05 -0.95
N TYR A 312 -6.52 6.92 0.05
CA TYR A 312 -6.91 6.64 1.42
C TYR A 312 -6.11 7.49 2.39
N GLY A 313 -6.70 7.75 3.54
CA GLY A 313 -6.05 8.27 4.73
C GLY A 313 -5.82 7.17 5.77
N THR A 314 -5.29 7.58 6.93
CA THR A 314 -5.14 6.72 8.10
C THR A 314 -6.01 7.23 9.25
N ASP A 315 -6.33 6.35 10.19
CA ASP A 315 -7.07 6.68 11.41
C ASP A 315 -6.32 6.13 12.62
N LEU A 316 -5.72 7.02 13.40
CA LEU A 316 -4.93 6.71 14.58
C LEU A 316 -5.58 7.18 15.88
N ARG A 317 -6.87 7.54 15.86
CA ARG A 317 -7.59 8.07 17.03
C ARG A 317 -7.71 7.08 18.19
N PHE A 318 -7.43 5.81 17.96
CA PHE A 318 -7.35 4.82 19.04
C PHE A 318 -6.10 4.96 19.92
N PHE A 319 -5.07 5.70 19.50
CA PHE A 319 -3.94 6.04 20.38
C PHE A 319 -4.32 7.10 21.40
N ASP A 320 -3.96 6.88 22.67
CA ASP A 320 -4.14 7.84 23.75
C ASP A 320 -3.14 9.02 23.66
N GLU A 321 -2.06 8.86 22.88
CA GLU A 321 -1.08 9.92 22.61
C GLU A 321 -1.65 10.93 21.59
N PRO A 322 -1.89 12.21 22.01
CA PRO A 322 -2.56 13.19 21.14
C PRO A 322 -1.82 13.47 19.82
N LYS A 323 -0.48 13.41 19.83
CA LYS A 323 0.31 13.64 18.62
C LYS A 323 0.13 12.53 17.60
N LEU A 324 -0.10 11.29 18.02
CA LEU A 324 -0.41 10.17 17.15
C LEU A 324 -1.87 10.22 16.70
N ALA A 325 -2.78 10.46 17.63
CA ALA A 325 -4.21 10.51 17.35
C ALA A 325 -4.63 11.58 16.32
N ALA A 326 -3.85 12.66 16.22
CA ALA A 326 -4.09 13.76 15.28
C ALA A 326 -3.65 13.44 13.84
N ILE A 327 -2.84 12.41 13.62
CA ILE A 327 -2.32 12.06 12.29
C ILE A 327 -3.46 11.52 11.42
N SER A 328 -3.62 12.07 10.23
CA SER A 328 -4.69 11.71 9.29
C SER A 328 -4.18 11.22 7.94
N THR A 329 -2.89 11.39 7.66
CA THR A 329 -2.29 11.00 6.38
C THR A 329 -1.08 10.10 6.59
N LEU A 330 -0.84 9.18 5.63
CA LEU A 330 0.35 8.34 5.63
C LEU A 330 1.65 9.13 5.48
N HIS A 331 1.60 10.24 4.76
CA HIS A 331 2.75 11.13 4.60
C HIS A 331 3.17 11.75 5.93
N GLU A 332 2.21 12.24 6.68
CA GLU A 332 2.44 12.77 8.02
C GLU A 332 2.98 11.69 8.96
N LEU A 333 2.35 10.50 8.98
CA LEU A 333 2.80 9.37 9.79
C LEU A 333 4.23 8.96 9.43
N ALA A 334 4.57 8.88 8.13
CA ALA A 334 5.92 8.56 7.69
C ALA A 334 6.95 9.58 8.18
N SER A 335 6.62 10.87 8.17
CA SER A 335 7.51 11.94 8.66
C SER A 335 7.78 11.88 10.17
N ARG A 336 6.96 11.13 10.91
CA ARG A 336 7.07 10.92 12.35
C ARG A 336 7.64 9.55 12.74
N CYS A 337 8.21 8.86 11.77
CA CYS A 337 8.89 7.60 11.98
C CYS A 337 10.39 7.74 11.76
N GLY A 338 11.16 7.06 12.56
CA GLY A 338 12.58 6.84 12.36
C GLY A 338 12.86 5.54 11.58
N CYS A 339 14.09 5.05 11.68
CA CYS A 339 14.50 3.79 11.09
C CYS A 339 13.51 2.67 11.43
N ILE A 340 13.24 1.78 10.46
CA ILE A 340 12.30 0.65 10.58
C ILE A 340 10.87 1.06 10.97
N PHE A 341 10.49 2.28 10.62
CA PHE A 341 9.16 2.82 10.94
C PHE A 341 8.87 2.88 12.45
N ARG A 342 9.91 2.97 13.28
CA ARG A 342 9.74 3.21 14.71
C ARG A 342 9.22 4.62 14.92
N SER A 343 8.19 4.75 15.75
CA SER A 343 7.65 6.05 16.15
C SER A 343 8.70 6.92 16.81
N LEU A 344 8.70 8.22 16.48
CA LEU A 344 9.49 9.24 17.19
C LEU A 344 8.72 9.84 18.36
N ASP A 345 7.39 9.62 18.42
CA ASP A 345 6.50 10.18 19.43
C ASP A 345 6.18 9.22 20.58
N ALA A 346 6.36 7.93 20.37
CA ALA A 346 6.05 6.92 21.39
C ALA A 346 7.09 5.81 21.41
N THR A 347 7.40 5.33 22.60
CA THR A 347 8.38 4.28 22.84
C THR A 347 7.86 2.93 22.39
N ASP A 348 8.74 2.12 21.78
CA ASP A 348 8.47 0.72 21.42
C ASP A 348 7.23 0.53 20.54
N LEU A 349 6.97 1.49 19.66
CA LEU A 349 5.90 1.51 18.67
C LEU A 349 6.47 1.53 17.25
N TYR A 350 5.92 0.64 16.39
CA TYR A 350 6.35 0.49 15.01
C TYR A 350 5.14 0.51 14.06
N PHE A 351 5.31 1.16 12.90
CA PHE A 351 4.29 1.28 11.84
C PHE A 351 4.80 0.63 10.55
N PRO A 352 4.69 -0.69 10.37
CA PRO A 352 5.30 -1.37 9.24
C PRO A 352 4.76 -0.89 7.91
N GLY A 353 5.65 -0.53 7.01
CA GLY A 353 5.33 -0.18 5.63
C GLY A 353 4.72 1.18 5.41
N VAL A 354 4.68 2.03 6.44
CA VAL A 354 4.17 3.39 6.30
C VAL A 354 5.10 4.22 5.41
N GLY A 355 4.53 4.79 4.33
CA GLY A 355 5.29 5.56 3.35
C GLY A 355 6.09 4.73 2.35
N LEU A 356 5.98 3.40 2.38
CA LEU A 356 6.48 2.52 1.33
C LEU A 356 5.47 2.50 0.17
N ASP A 357 5.54 3.50 -0.66
CA ASP A 357 4.87 3.48 -1.95
C ASP A 357 5.95 3.38 -3.00
N GLY A 358 5.98 2.35 -3.77
CA GLY A 358 7.01 2.26 -4.77
C GLY A 358 7.01 0.96 -5.54
N VAL A 359 8.16 0.65 -6.05
CA VAL A 359 8.43 -0.48 -6.94
C VAL A 359 8.79 -1.70 -6.13
N GLY A 360 8.01 -2.77 -6.21
CA GLY A 360 8.36 -4.08 -5.68
C GLY A 360 7.27 -4.76 -4.85
N ALA A 361 7.59 -5.94 -4.37
CA ALA A 361 6.68 -6.76 -3.61
C ALA A 361 6.54 -6.27 -2.17
N THR A 362 5.34 -5.95 -1.77
CA THR A 362 5.01 -5.47 -0.42
C THR A 362 5.41 -6.51 0.64
N SER A 363 5.23 -7.79 0.36
CA SER A 363 5.62 -8.89 1.25
C SER A 363 7.10 -8.89 1.60
N TRP A 364 7.96 -8.59 0.63
CA TRP A 364 9.40 -8.48 0.84
C TRP A 364 9.76 -7.38 1.85
N PHE A 365 9.12 -6.20 1.73
CA PHE A 365 9.38 -5.11 2.66
C PHE A 365 8.95 -5.40 4.07
N TYR A 366 7.78 -5.99 4.20
CA TYR A 366 7.29 -6.39 5.50
C TYR A 366 8.20 -7.44 6.14
N ALA A 367 8.77 -8.35 5.34
CA ALA A 367 9.71 -9.35 5.83
C ALA A 367 11.01 -8.72 6.35
N ILE A 368 11.59 -7.82 5.57
CA ILE A 368 12.80 -7.08 5.95
C ILE A 368 12.52 -6.27 7.23
N GLY A 369 11.46 -5.47 7.23
CA GLY A 369 11.09 -4.65 8.38
C GLY A 369 10.85 -5.49 9.63
N ALA A 370 10.07 -6.57 9.50
CA ALA A 370 9.76 -7.46 10.62
C ALA A 370 11.01 -8.06 11.24
N ARG A 371 11.91 -8.62 10.43
CA ARG A 371 13.15 -9.21 10.94
C ARG A 371 14.00 -8.18 11.68
N THR A 372 14.13 -6.99 11.13
CA THR A 372 14.93 -5.94 11.75
C THR A 372 14.30 -5.45 13.06
N ILE A 373 12.97 -5.30 13.10
CA ILE A 373 12.25 -5.00 14.35
C ILE A 373 12.50 -6.09 15.40
N MET A 374 12.42 -7.37 15.01
CA MET A 374 12.68 -8.47 15.95
C MET A 374 14.12 -8.46 16.46
N SER A 375 15.10 -8.21 15.59
CA SER A 375 16.50 -8.07 15.99
C SER A 375 16.72 -6.89 16.95
N HIS A 376 16.03 -5.78 16.71
CA HIS A 376 16.06 -4.64 17.63
C HIS A 376 15.44 -4.98 18.99
N ILE A 377 14.26 -5.57 19.02
CA ILE A 377 13.57 -5.98 20.26
C ILE A 377 14.44 -6.94 21.08
N ARG A 378 15.18 -7.82 20.42
CA ARG A 378 16.13 -8.73 21.06
C ARG A 378 17.44 -8.09 21.47
N GLY A 379 17.68 -6.83 21.15
CA GLY A 379 18.94 -6.13 21.42
C GLY A 379 20.12 -6.60 20.57
N THR A 380 19.88 -7.35 19.49
CA THR A 380 20.94 -7.84 18.60
C THR A 380 21.26 -6.88 17.46
N ALA A 381 20.41 -5.88 17.21
CA ALA A 381 20.65 -4.81 16.25
C ALA A 381 20.58 -3.44 16.93
N LYS A 382 21.59 -2.59 16.69
CA LYS A 382 21.52 -1.16 17.04
C LYS A 382 20.94 -0.41 15.87
N LEU A 383 19.80 0.24 16.09
CA LEU A 383 19.13 1.05 15.08
C LEU A 383 19.53 2.51 15.25
N ASP A 384 19.82 3.14 14.14
CA ASP A 384 19.90 4.58 14.08
C ASP A 384 18.47 5.15 14.04
N MET A 385 18.21 6.08 14.95
CA MET A 385 16.90 6.67 15.14
C MET A 385 16.77 8.03 14.43
N GLU A 386 17.63 8.29 13.44
CA GLU A 386 17.41 9.49 12.64
C GLU A 386 16.01 9.50 12.00
N PRO A 387 15.32 10.64 12.08
CA PRO A 387 14.01 10.78 11.48
C PRO A 387 14.08 10.50 9.98
N VAL A 388 13.14 9.72 9.51
CA VAL A 388 12.93 9.53 8.09
C VAL A 388 12.03 10.66 7.61
N HIS A 389 12.60 11.77 7.23
CA HIS A 389 11.87 12.98 6.83
C HIS A 389 11.13 12.86 5.50
N ARG A 390 11.19 11.71 4.84
CA ARG A 390 10.63 11.52 3.52
C ARG A 390 10.02 10.14 3.37
N LYS A 391 9.11 10.02 2.44
CA LYS A 391 8.61 8.77 1.92
C LYS A 391 9.80 7.85 1.59
N LEU A 392 10.00 6.82 2.42
CA LEU A 392 11.01 5.81 2.13
C LEU A 392 10.55 4.98 0.95
N ASN A 393 11.39 4.94 -0.07
CA ASN A 393 11.28 3.88 -1.04
C ASN A 393 12.13 2.68 -0.61
N HIS A 394 12.08 1.63 -1.36
CA HIS A 394 12.83 0.41 -1.18
C HIS A 394 14.32 0.61 -0.92
N LEU A 395 14.93 1.48 -1.72
CA LEU A 395 16.36 1.75 -1.68
C LEU A 395 16.80 2.33 -0.37
N ASP A 396 16.07 3.33 0.10
CA ASP A 396 16.39 3.97 1.35
C ASP A 396 16.19 3.00 2.52
N MET A 397 15.18 2.11 2.43
CA MET A 397 14.97 1.07 3.42
C MET A 397 16.10 0.05 3.41
N ILE A 398 16.49 -0.49 2.27
CA ILE A 398 17.60 -1.44 2.17
C ILE A 398 18.89 -0.78 2.63
N ARG A 399 19.18 0.45 2.19
CA ARG A 399 20.37 1.19 2.60
C ARG A 399 20.38 1.57 4.06
N HIS A 400 19.20 1.84 4.65
CA HIS A 400 19.10 2.10 6.07
C HIS A 400 19.28 0.85 6.91
N LEU A 401 18.80 -0.29 6.44
CA LEU A 401 18.79 -1.52 7.20
C LEU A 401 20.05 -2.34 7.01
N ALA A 402 20.57 -2.42 5.78
CA ALA A 402 21.73 -3.24 5.44
C ALA A 402 23.01 -2.91 6.23
N PRO A 403 23.39 -1.63 6.47
CA PRO A 403 24.60 -1.31 7.23
C PRO A 403 24.48 -1.53 8.73
N ARG A 404 23.29 -1.74 9.26
CA ARG A 404 22.99 -1.70 10.70
C ARG A 404 22.73 -3.04 11.32
N ASP A 405 22.49 -4.03 10.51
CA ASP A 405 22.47 -5.44 10.88
C ASP A 405 23.42 -6.22 9.94
N PRO A 406 24.73 -6.08 10.12
CA PRO A 406 25.74 -6.64 9.19
C PRO A 406 25.69 -8.17 9.07
N GLY A 407 24.97 -8.86 9.95
CA GLY A 407 24.73 -10.32 9.85
C GLY A 407 23.47 -10.69 9.11
N SER A 408 22.59 -9.72 8.80
CA SER A 408 21.23 -10.00 8.33
C SER A 408 20.88 -9.36 7.01
N PHE A 409 21.58 -8.30 6.61
CA PHE A 409 21.23 -7.52 5.43
C PHE A 409 22.42 -7.01 4.65
N THR A 410 23.08 -7.91 3.93
CA THR A 410 23.74 -7.50 2.70
C THR A 410 22.68 -7.45 1.58
N PRO A 411 22.94 -6.80 0.43
CA PRO A 411 22.11 -6.93 -0.76
C PRO A 411 21.81 -8.39 -1.13
N GLU A 412 22.81 -9.28 -0.95
CA GLU A 412 22.68 -10.71 -1.17
C GLU A 412 21.72 -11.37 -0.15
N THR A 413 21.88 -11.09 1.13
CA THR A 413 20.99 -11.63 2.18
C THR A 413 19.59 -11.05 2.09
N GLY A 414 19.39 -9.85 1.58
CA GLY A 414 18.09 -9.31 1.21
C GLY A 414 17.41 -10.17 0.15
N TRP A 415 18.15 -10.67 -0.82
CA TRP A 415 17.64 -11.62 -1.82
C TRP A 415 17.33 -13.01 -1.28
N GLU A 416 18.15 -13.54 -0.42
CA GLU A 416 17.89 -14.81 0.26
C GLU A 416 16.62 -14.70 1.08
N PHE A 417 16.40 -13.58 1.71
CA PHE A 417 15.19 -13.26 2.45
C PHE A 417 13.95 -13.25 1.56
N TYR A 418 14.05 -12.62 0.41
CA TYR A 418 12.98 -12.61 -0.58
C TYR A 418 12.68 -14.03 -1.07
N ARG A 419 13.70 -14.83 -1.34
CA ARG A 419 13.54 -16.25 -1.67
C ARG A 419 12.83 -17.03 -0.57
N ASP A 420 13.28 -16.89 0.66
CA ASP A 420 12.74 -17.62 1.80
C ASP A 420 11.27 -17.26 2.07
N MET A 421 10.90 -16.02 1.80
CA MET A 421 9.53 -15.55 2.02
C MET A 421 8.60 -15.79 0.85
N THR A 422 9.10 -15.80 -0.37
CA THR A 422 8.25 -15.79 -1.55
C THR A 422 8.32 -17.07 -2.36
N LEU A 423 9.08 -18.12 -1.96
CA LEU A 423 9.51 -19.10 -2.95
C LEU A 423 9.98 -18.42 -4.23
N GLY A 424 10.44 -17.21 -4.09
CA GLY A 424 10.92 -16.53 -5.25
C GLY A 424 11.90 -17.47 -5.90
N GLN A 425 11.47 -18.25 -6.85
CA GLN A 425 12.37 -18.76 -7.84
C GLN A 425 13.16 -17.52 -8.21
N ALA A 426 14.36 -17.43 -7.64
CA ALA A 426 15.30 -16.43 -8.06
C ALA A 426 15.28 -16.59 -9.56
N ASP A 427 14.73 -15.62 -10.24
CA ASP A 427 14.86 -15.54 -11.67
C ASP A 427 16.33 -15.22 -11.86
N ASP A 428 17.15 -16.27 -11.89
CA ASP A 428 18.61 -16.17 -12.07
C ASP A 428 18.94 -15.67 -13.46
N GLN A 429 17.95 -15.55 -14.32
CA GLN A 429 18.08 -14.89 -15.59
C GLN A 429 18.34 -13.41 -15.36
N PRO A 430 19.46 -12.87 -15.82
CA PRO A 430 19.66 -11.43 -15.82
C PRO A 430 18.49 -10.82 -16.61
N TYR A 431 17.71 -10.00 -15.96
CA TYR A 431 16.77 -9.17 -16.68
C TYR A 431 17.58 -8.37 -17.71
N PRO A 432 17.22 -8.42 -18.97
CA PRO A 432 17.78 -7.46 -19.89
C PRO A 432 17.36 -6.09 -19.35
N LEU A 433 18.34 -5.38 -18.81
CA LEU A 433 18.16 -3.94 -18.64
C LEU A 433 17.85 -3.41 -20.04
N PRO A 434 16.86 -2.52 -20.16
CA PRO A 434 16.48 -1.97 -21.46
C PRO A 434 17.65 -1.32 -22.15
#